data_46963d766e55e3ab16beb784cc6f61fe
#
_entry.id   46963d766e55e3ab16beb784cc6f61fe
#
_cell.length_a   1.000
_cell.length_b   1.000
_cell.length_c   1.000
_cell.angle_alpha   90.00
_cell.angle_beta   90.00
_cell.angle_gamma   90.00
#
_symmetry.space_group_name_H-M   'P 1'
#
loop_
_entity.id
_entity.type
_entity.pdbx_description
1 polymer ?
#
loop_
_entity_poly.entity_id
_entity_poly.type
_entity_poly.pdbx_seq_one_letter_code
_entity_poly.pdbx_strand_id
1 'polypeptide(L)'
;EINFLGAFKYQGSDQGHNIKDHSNQAEAYRAGILPFEDATIRDLNPLLYTNPDETSALPQTILPEGGIYTSTKYSMQGIDFRITSTYNKILNNINIFNLFGGAESSSIDRNKTWFRGWGYQYENGGIPFYDYNVFKQGKEENSDYYGNQWTYSRNLAFFASATYSYKGLYIINATGRYEGSNRLGRSRAARWLPTWNISGAWNTHEESWFNDIFSEVFSNATFKASYSLTADRGPEFVSNSKAIIKSNNPWRPTANVAESALYIAELENSELTYEKKHELNFGTDIGFIKNRIN
;
A
#
# COMPACT_ATOMS: atom_id res chain seq x y z
N GLU A 1 5.41 -20.42 27.65
CA GLU A 1 4.06 -20.28 27.11
C GLU A 1 4.14 -20.20 25.61
N ILE A 2 3.23 -20.88 24.91
CA ILE A 2 3.15 -20.85 23.44
C ILE A 2 1.73 -20.43 23.08
N ASN A 3 1.62 -19.42 22.19
CA ASN A 3 0.36 -18.87 21.73
C ASN A 3 0.26 -19.00 20.21
N PHE A 4 -0.93 -19.37 19.72
CA PHE A 4 -1.29 -19.45 18.33
C PHE A 4 -2.43 -18.49 18.03
N LEU A 5 -2.32 -17.72 16.98
CA LEU A 5 -3.36 -16.82 16.48
C LEU A 5 -3.57 -17.09 14.99
N GLY A 6 -4.81 -17.31 14.61
CA GLY A 6 -5.25 -17.35 13.22
C GLY A 6 -6.36 -16.34 13.00
N ALA A 7 -6.33 -15.60 11.90
CA ALA A 7 -7.39 -14.67 11.54
C ALA A 7 -7.72 -14.78 10.05
N PHE A 8 -9.00 -14.74 9.74
CA PHE A 8 -9.52 -14.59 8.40
C PHE A 8 -10.19 -13.23 8.27
N LYS A 9 -9.92 -12.50 7.20
CA LYS A 9 -10.48 -11.19 6.91
C LYS A 9 -11.16 -11.23 5.55
N TYR A 10 -12.36 -10.69 5.49
CA TYR A 10 -13.07 -10.45 4.25
C TYR A 10 -13.61 -9.03 4.23
N GLN A 11 -13.43 -8.34 3.12
CA GLN A 11 -13.97 -7.01 2.90
C GLN A 11 -14.48 -6.92 1.47
N GLY A 12 -15.71 -6.43 1.31
CA GLY A 12 -16.31 -6.08 0.03
C GLY A 12 -16.72 -4.63 0.02
N SER A 13 -16.60 -3.97 -1.12
CA SER A 13 -17.11 -2.62 -1.34
C SER A 13 -17.59 -2.50 -2.78
N ASP A 14 -18.80 -1.99 -2.95
CA ASP A 14 -19.40 -1.70 -4.24
C ASP A 14 -19.58 -0.18 -4.36
N GLN A 15 -19.06 0.38 -5.43
CA GLN A 15 -19.18 1.80 -5.75
C GLN A 15 -19.89 1.94 -7.09
N GLY A 16 -21.02 2.66 -7.09
CA GLY A 16 -21.73 3.05 -8.28
C GLY A 16 -21.58 4.55 -8.56
N HIS A 17 -21.28 4.91 -9.78
CA HIS A 17 -21.32 6.30 -10.24
C HIS A 17 -22.24 6.39 -11.45
N ASN A 18 -23.29 7.19 -11.30
CA ASN A 18 -24.36 7.33 -12.27
C ASN A 18 -24.37 8.74 -12.86
N ILE A 19 -24.11 8.86 -14.14
CA ILE A 19 -24.32 10.07 -14.92
C ILE A 19 -25.66 9.89 -15.63
N LYS A 20 -26.67 10.65 -15.20
CA LYS A 20 -28.01 10.56 -15.81
C LYS A 20 -28.04 11.25 -17.17
N ASP A 21 -28.95 10.81 -17.99
CA ASP A 21 -29.35 11.53 -19.21
C ASP A 21 -29.76 12.96 -18.85
N HIS A 22 -29.53 13.91 -19.73
CA HIS A 22 -29.77 15.35 -19.51
C HIS A 22 -29.00 16.00 -18.36
N SER A 23 -28.01 15.30 -17.76
CA SER A 23 -27.06 15.94 -16.87
C SER A 23 -26.05 16.77 -17.66
N ASN A 24 -25.52 17.84 -17.06
CA ASN A 24 -24.49 18.65 -17.69
C ASN A 24 -23.31 17.81 -18.22
N GLN A 25 -23.00 16.73 -17.54
CA GLN A 25 -21.92 15.83 -17.94
C GLN A 25 -22.29 14.97 -19.15
N ALA A 26 -23.53 14.49 -19.26
CA ALA A 26 -24.00 13.77 -20.44
C ALA A 26 -24.18 14.71 -21.64
N GLU A 27 -24.72 15.90 -21.40
CA GLU A 27 -24.90 16.91 -22.45
C GLU A 27 -23.55 17.42 -23.01
N ALA A 28 -22.49 17.45 -22.18
CA ALA A 28 -21.17 17.80 -22.68
C ALA A 28 -20.65 16.85 -23.78
N TYR A 29 -21.04 15.58 -23.77
CA TYR A 29 -20.74 14.64 -24.85
C TYR A 29 -21.52 14.89 -26.13
N ARG A 30 -22.60 15.68 -26.07
CA ARG A 30 -23.51 15.96 -27.19
C ARG A 30 -23.37 17.37 -27.73
N ALA A 31 -22.71 18.25 -26.99
CA ALA A 31 -22.64 19.66 -27.35
C ALA A 31 -22.01 19.88 -28.72
N GLY A 32 -22.68 20.63 -29.59
CA GLY A 32 -22.26 20.95 -30.95
C GLY A 32 -22.72 19.97 -32.04
N ILE A 33 -23.46 18.90 -31.70
CA ILE A 33 -23.88 17.87 -32.66
C ILE A 33 -25.22 18.23 -33.33
N LEU A 34 -26.08 18.97 -32.61
CA LEU A 34 -27.40 19.27 -33.13
C LEU A 34 -27.35 20.33 -34.26
N PRO A 35 -28.21 20.22 -35.32
CA PRO A 35 -28.14 21.09 -36.47
C PRO A 35 -28.35 22.59 -36.19
N PHE A 36 -28.96 22.92 -35.06
CA PHE A 36 -29.25 24.29 -34.64
C PHE A 36 -28.18 24.88 -33.70
N GLU A 37 -27.19 24.07 -33.29
CA GLU A 37 -26.09 24.54 -32.49
C GLU A 37 -24.98 25.15 -33.33
N ASP A 38 -24.18 26.03 -32.70
CA ASP A 38 -23.07 26.67 -33.39
C ASP A 38 -21.98 25.61 -33.70
N ALA A 39 -21.55 25.56 -34.95
CA ALA A 39 -20.49 24.65 -35.39
C ALA A 39 -19.18 24.81 -34.61
N THR A 40 -18.92 26.03 -34.10
CA THR A 40 -17.74 26.32 -33.25
C THR A 40 -17.73 25.50 -31.96
N ILE A 41 -18.91 25.23 -31.38
CA ILE A 41 -19.04 24.40 -30.18
C ILE A 41 -18.59 22.98 -30.48
N ARG A 42 -19.02 22.41 -31.63
CA ARG A 42 -18.59 21.09 -32.07
C ARG A 42 -17.07 21.01 -32.28
N ASP A 43 -16.51 22.02 -32.97
CA ASP A 43 -15.09 22.00 -33.33
C ASP A 43 -14.18 22.18 -32.09
N LEU A 44 -14.70 22.79 -31.03
CA LEU A 44 -14.01 22.99 -29.79
C LEU A 44 -14.29 21.90 -28.72
N ASN A 45 -15.22 20.99 -28.94
CA ASN A 45 -15.60 19.98 -27.98
C ASN A 45 -14.64 18.79 -28.01
N PRO A 46 -13.77 18.61 -27.02
CA PRO A 46 -12.78 17.52 -26.98
C PRO A 46 -13.39 16.15 -26.65
N LEU A 47 -14.68 16.10 -26.30
CA LEU A 47 -15.38 14.86 -25.97
C LEU A 47 -16.01 14.18 -27.19
N LEU A 48 -15.99 14.84 -28.35
CA LEU A 48 -16.46 14.25 -29.59
C LEU A 48 -15.38 13.36 -30.21
N TYR A 49 -15.84 12.29 -30.81
CA TYR A 49 -14.98 11.35 -31.50
C TYR A 49 -14.91 11.69 -33.01
N THR A 50 -13.70 11.79 -33.54
CA THR A 50 -13.43 11.90 -34.97
C THR A 50 -12.81 10.59 -35.44
N ASN A 51 -13.46 9.95 -36.42
CA ASN A 51 -12.97 8.71 -36.98
C ASN A 51 -11.64 8.94 -37.73
N PRO A 52 -10.55 8.33 -37.29
CA PRO A 52 -9.25 8.52 -37.94
C PRO A 52 -9.17 7.92 -39.36
N ASP A 53 -10.07 6.97 -39.69
CA ASP A 53 -10.12 6.36 -41.01
C ASP A 53 -10.88 7.25 -42.03
N GLU A 54 -11.62 8.25 -41.52
CA GLU A 54 -12.43 9.16 -42.33
C GLU A 54 -12.10 10.62 -41.98
N THR A 55 -10.93 11.06 -42.40
CA THR A 55 -10.38 12.39 -42.05
C THR A 55 -11.25 13.58 -42.44
N SER A 56 -12.23 13.40 -43.36
CA SER A 56 -13.21 14.41 -43.77
C SER A 56 -14.55 14.32 -42.99
N ALA A 57 -14.72 13.32 -42.13
CA ALA A 57 -15.93 13.15 -41.36
C ALA A 57 -16.02 14.20 -40.24
N LEU A 58 -17.24 14.68 -40.01
CA LEU A 58 -17.50 15.55 -38.85
C LEU A 58 -17.38 14.77 -37.55
N PRO A 59 -16.92 15.42 -36.47
CA PRO A 59 -16.92 14.82 -35.14
C PRO A 59 -18.31 14.34 -34.73
N GLN A 60 -18.35 13.19 -34.05
CA GLN A 60 -19.59 12.52 -33.64
C GLN A 60 -19.57 12.31 -32.10
N THR A 61 -20.77 12.26 -31.53
CA THR A 61 -20.87 11.88 -30.13
C THR A 61 -20.83 10.36 -29.98
N ILE A 62 -20.12 9.89 -28.94
CA ILE A 62 -20.15 8.48 -28.50
C ILE A 62 -21.31 8.20 -27.54
N LEU A 63 -22.04 9.24 -27.12
CA LEU A 63 -23.17 9.17 -26.19
C LEU A 63 -24.39 9.83 -26.79
N PRO A 64 -25.00 9.27 -27.88
CA PRO A 64 -26.15 9.89 -28.54
C PRO A 64 -27.38 9.93 -27.64
N GLU A 65 -27.58 8.94 -26.80
CA GLU A 65 -28.70 8.83 -25.85
C GLU A 65 -28.26 8.23 -24.53
N GLY A 66 -29.07 8.50 -23.50
CA GLY A 66 -28.87 7.95 -22.16
C GLY A 66 -27.71 8.58 -21.39
N GLY A 67 -27.41 8.01 -20.27
CA GLY A 67 -26.32 8.40 -19.40
C GLY A 67 -25.19 7.38 -19.36
N ILE A 68 -24.38 7.44 -18.31
CA ILE A 68 -23.26 6.51 -18.11
C ILE A 68 -23.42 5.86 -16.73
N TYR A 69 -23.39 4.54 -16.72
CA TYR A 69 -23.35 3.75 -15.49
C TYR A 69 -21.96 3.18 -15.25
N THR A 70 -21.31 3.60 -14.17
CA THR A 70 -20.02 3.03 -13.77
C THR A 70 -20.18 2.26 -12.48
N SER A 71 -19.79 0.99 -12.49
CA SER A 71 -19.74 0.13 -11.31
C SER A 71 -18.29 -0.28 -11.04
N THR A 72 -17.85 -0.13 -9.80
CA THR A 72 -16.54 -0.61 -9.35
C THR A 72 -16.74 -1.47 -8.12
N LYS A 73 -16.25 -2.70 -8.17
CA LYS A 73 -16.29 -3.64 -7.05
C LYS A 73 -14.89 -3.92 -6.55
N TYR A 74 -14.73 -3.83 -5.25
CA TYR A 74 -13.50 -4.19 -4.56
C TYR A 74 -13.79 -5.38 -3.65
N SER A 75 -12.92 -6.37 -3.68
CA SER A 75 -12.93 -7.46 -2.71
C SER A 75 -11.54 -7.70 -2.15
N MET A 76 -11.47 -8.00 -0.89
CA MET A 76 -10.23 -8.37 -0.19
C MET A 76 -10.49 -9.62 0.64
N GLN A 77 -9.59 -10.58 0.51
CA GLN A 77 -9.52 -11.75 1.37
C GLN A 77 -8.14 -11.79 2.01
N GLY A 78 -8.10 -12.01 3.32
CA GLY A 78 -6.86 -12.06 4.08
C GLY A 78 -6.84 -13.24 5.02
N ILE A 79 -5.66 -13.87 5.14
CA ILE A 79 -5.38 -14.91 6.12
C ILE A 79 -4.11 -14.49 6.86
N ASP A 80 -4.21 -14.37 8.16
CA ASP A 80 -3.08 -14.11 9.04
C ASP A 80 -2.88 -15.29 9.98
N PHE A 81 -1.64 -15.65 10.18
CA PHE A 81 -1.22 -16.66 11.14
C PHE A 81 -0.03 -16.14 11.95
N ARG A 82 -0.06 -16.34 13.26
CA ARG A 82 1.02 -15.95 14.16
C ARG A 82 1.22 -17.01 15.23
N ILE A 83 2.48 -17.37 15.47
CA ILE A 83 2.91 -18.19 16.59
C ILE A 83 3.90 -17.41 17.42
N THR A 84 3.72 -17.40 18.72
CA THR A 84 4.66 -16.76 19.67
C THR A 84 4.97 -17.68 20.81
N SER A 85 6.19 -17.55 21.33
CA SER A 85 6.66 -18.25 22.53
C SER A 85 7.30 -17.28 23.49
N THR A 86 6.97 -17.42 24.75
CA THR A 86 7.55 -16.64 25.85
C THR A 86 8.18 -17.59 26.86
N TYR A 87 9.42 -17.27 27.26
CA TYR A 87 10.14 -17.99 28.29
C TYR A 87 10.72 -16.98 29.29
N ASN A 88 10.34 -17.12 30.57
CA ASN A 88 10.78 -16.28 31.65
C ASN A 88 11.46 -17.17 32.70
N LYS A 89 12.64 -16.79 33.15
CA LYS A 89 13.36 -17.51 34.17
C LYS A 89 14.08 -16.54 35.11
N ILE A 90 13.92 -16.80 36.43
CA ILE A 90 14.63 -16.11 37.48
C ILE A 90 15.60 -17.11 38.09
N LEU A 91 16.88 -16.77 38.15
CA LEU A 91 17.94 -17.55 38.76
C LEU A 91 18.50 -16.80 39.97
N ASN A 92 18.51 -17.47 41.13
CA ASN A 92 19.06 -16.97 42.37
C ASN A 92 18.51 -15.61 42.81
N ASN A 93 17.29 -15.26 42.40
CA ASN A 93 16.65 -13.94 42.62
C ASN A 93 17.49 -12.72 42.17
N ILE A 94 18.51 -12.96 41.37
CA ILE A 94 19.52 -11.96 40.95
C ILE A 94 19.50 -11.80 39.43
N ASN A 95 19.34 -12.91 38.73
CA ASN A 95 19.41 -12.96 37.28
C ASN A 95 18.01 -13.22 36.72
N ILE A 96 17.51 -12.31 35.90
CA ILE A 96 16.21 -12.43 35.27
C ILE A 96 16.42 -12.51 33.75
N PHE A 97 15.91 -13.58 33.15
CA PHE A 97 15.92 -13.81 31.71
C PHE A 97 14.50 -13.79 31.19
N ASN A 98 14.21 -12.93 30.21
CA ASN A 98 12.96 -12.92 29.47
C ASN A 98 13.30 -13.14 28.00
N LEU A 99 12.77 -14.21 27.43
CA LEU A 99 12.89 -14.50 26.00
C LEU A 99 11.50 -14.51 25.38
N PHE A 100 11.38 -13.84 24.28
CA PHE A 100 10.15 -13.80 23.48
C PHE A 100 10.53 -13.97 22.02
N GLY A 101 9.76 -14.75 21.29
CA GLY A 101 10.00 -14.92 19.86
C GLY A 101 8.82 -15.54 19.17
N GLY A 102 8.84 -15.48 17.85
CA GLY A 102 7.77 -16.03 17.07
C GLY A 102 7.95 -15.87 15.57
N ALA A 103 6.92 -16.33 14.88
CA ALA A 103 6.77 -16.17 13.43
C ALA A 103 5.37 -15.70 13.11
N GLU A 104 5.24 -14.92 12.06
CA GLU A 104 3.95 -14.50 11.52
C GLU A 104 3.93 -14.55 10.01
N SER A 105 2.78 -14.89 9.46
CA SER A 105 2.53 -14.92 8.02
C SER A 105 1.24 -14.20 7.73
N SER A 106 1.24 -13.38 6.68
CA SER A 106 0.06 -12.67 6.19
C SER A 106 -0.07 -12.85 4.68
N SER A 107 -1.25 -13.23 4.25
CA SER A 107 -1.60 -13.43 2.85
C SER A 107 -2.86 -12.62 2.55
N ILE A 108 -2.76 -11.61 1.69
CA ILE A 108 -3.88 -10.76 1.33
C ILE A 108 -4.02 -10.74 -0.19
N ASP A 109 -5.21 -11.07 -0.64
CA ASP A 109 -5.62 -11.01 -2.05
C ASP A 109 -6.65 -9.90 -2.20
N ARG A 110 -6.40 -9.00 -3.15
CA ARG A 110 -7.33 -7.93 -3.51
C ARG A 110 -7.70 -8.04 -4.97
N ASN A 111 -8.96 -7.89 -5.23
CA ASN A 111 -9.50 -7.79 -6.59
C ASN A 111 -10.25 -6.48 -6.73
N LYS A 112 -10.02 -5.80 -7.84
CA LYS A 112 -10.79 -4.64 -8.30
C LYS A 112 -11.33 -4.97 -9.67
N THR A 113 -12.66 -5.01 -9.80
CA THR A 113 -13.34 -5.08 -11.10
C THR A 113 -14.10 -3.80 -11.34
N TRP A 114 -14.09 -3.32 -12.56
CA TRP A 114 -14.87 -2.15 -12.92
C TRP A 114 -15.49 -2.33 -14.30
N PHE A 115 -16.63 -1.68 -14.48
CA PHE A 115 -17.38 -1.67 -15.71
C PHE A 115 -17.97 -0.28 -15.90
N ARG A 116 -17.94 0.23 -17.14
CA ARG A 116 -18.57 1.47 -17.56
C ARG A 116 -19.54 1.16 -18.69
N GLY A 117 -20.84 1.29 -18.40
CA GLY A 117 -21.93 1.15 -19.39
C GLY A 117 -22.30 2.52 -19.96
N TRP A 118 -22.12 2.66 -21.26
CA TRP A 118 -22.50 3.85 -22.00
C TRP A 118 -23.93 3.74 -22.51
N GLY A 119 -24.61 4.88 -22.68
CA GLY A 119 -25.97 4.93 -23.20
C GLY A 119 -27.01 4.32 -22.25
N TYR A 120 -26.78 4.37 -20.95
CA TYR A 120 -27.69 3.76 -19.99
C TYR A 120 -28.91 4.62 -19.75
N GLN A 121 -30.11 4.10 -20.15
CA GLN A 121 -31.36 4.79 -20.06
C GLN A 121 -32.07 4.49 -18.74
N TYR A 122 -31.78 5.31 -17.73
CA TYR A 122 -32.32 5.14 -16.38
C TYR A 122 -33.86 5.18 -16.34
N GLU A 123 -34.45 6.06 -17.12
CA GLU A 123 -35.92 6.26 -17.16
C GLU A 123 -36.65 5.13 -17.86
N ASN A 124 -35.95 4.39 -18.73
CA ASN A 124 -36.51 3.27 -19.49
C ASN A 124 -36.18 1.90 -18.82
N GLY A 125 -36.02 1.88 -17.51
CA GLY A 125 -35.74 0.64 -16.78
C GLY A 125 -34.34 0.11 -16.90
N GLY A 126 -33.36 0.95 -17.27
CA GLY A 126 -31.94 0.60 -17.29
C GLY A 126 -31.52 -0.14 -18.56
N ILE A 127 -32.16 0.14 -19.68
CA ILE A 127 -31.79 -0.43 -20.97
C ILE A 127 -30.55 0.31 -21.50
N PRO A 128 -29.47 -0.38 -21.89
CA PRO A 128 -28.34 0.26 -22.54
C PRO A 128 -28.61 0.57 -24.01
N PHE A 129 -28.12 1.71 -24.47
CA PHE A 129 -28.07 2.08 -25.88
C PHE A 129 -26.60 2.21 -26.30
N TYR A 130 -26.10 1.24 -27.05
CA TYR A 130 -24.69 1.22 -27.45
C TYR A 130 -24.50 1.88 -28.82
N ASP A 131 -23.63 2.89 -28.86
CA ASP A 131 -23.04 3.37 -30.09
C ASP A 131 -21.74 2.60 -30.36
N TYR A 132 -21.52 2.12 -31.60
CA TYR A 132 -20.31 1.36 -31.94
C TYR A 132 -19.03 2.20 -31.84
N ASN A 133 -19.14 3.53 -31.99
CA ASN A 133 -18.01 4.45 -31.86
C ASN A 133 -17.38 4.42 -30.46
N VAL A 134 -18.14 4.11 -29.39
CA VAL A 134 -17.61 3.90 -28.05
C VAL A 134 -16.52 2.82 -28.05
N PHE A 135 -16.80 1.70 -28.71
CA PHE A 135 -15.86 0.58 -28.77
C PHE A 135 -14.69 0.87 -29.68
N LYS A 136 -14.96 1.57 -30.82
CA LYS A 136 -13.91 1.96 -31.76
C LYS A 136 -12.94 2.94 -31.12
N GLN A 137 -13.45 4.02 -30.52
CA GLN A 137 -12.64 4.99 -29.80
C GLN A 137 -11.85 4.34 -28.65
N GLY A 138 -12.52 3.51 -27.84
CA GLY A 138 -11.87 2.80 -26.75
C GLY A 138 -10.68 1.96 -27.19
N LYS A 139 -10.78 1.32 -28.36
CA LYS A 139 -9.71 0.54 -28.94
C LYS A 139 -8.56 1.40 -29.48
N GLU A 140 -8.86 2.51 -30.08
CA GLU A 140 -7.89 3.44 -30.66
C GLU A 140 -7.11 4.23 -29.58
N GLU A 141 -7.81 4.64 -28.52
CA GLU A 141 -7.26 5.46 -27.43
C GLU A 141 -6.80 4.64 -26.22
N ASN A 142 -6.84 3.30 -26.28
CA ASN A 142 -6.57 2.42 -25.14
C ASN A 142 -7.44 2.75 -23.92
N SER A 143 -8.69 3.16 -24.15
CA SER A 143 -9.67 3.47 -23.12
C SER A 143 -10.64 2.31 -22.97
N ASP A 144 -10.43 1.50 -21.95
CA ASP A 144 -11.27 0.32 -21.70
C ASP A 144 -12.61 0.72 -21.07
N TYR A 145 -13.65 -0.08 -21.31
CA TYR A 145 -14.95 0.04 -20.67
C TYR A 145 -15.16 -0.98 -19.55
N TYR A 146 -14.25 -1.89 -19.36
CA TYR A 146 -14.18 -2.81 -18.21
C TYR A 146 -12.74 -3.13 -17.87
N GLY A 147 -12.53 -3.58 -16.64
CA GLY A 147 -11.20 -4.02 -16.22
C GLY A 147 -11.27 -4.89 -15.00
N ASN A 148 -10.21 -5.67 -14.82
CA ASN A 148 -10.01 -6.52 -13.66
C ASN A 148 -8.54 -6.46 -13.23
N GLN A 149 -8.31 -6.12 -11.96
CA GLN A 149 -6.98 -5.99 -11.39
C GLN A 149 -6.86 -6.84 -10.13
N TRP A 150 -5.84 -7.69 -10.11
CA TRP A 150 -5.49 -8.49 -8.94
C TRP A 150 -4.21 -7.99 -8.30
N THR A 151 -4.22 -7.90 -6.98
CA THR A 151 -3.04 -7.55 -6.19
C THR A 151 -2.87 -8.57 -5.07
N TYR A 152 -1.67 -9.12 -4.99
CA TYR A 152 -1.32 -10.13 -3.99
C TYR A 152 -0.25 -9.58 -3.04
N SER A 153 -0.54 -9.59 -1.75
CA SER A 153 0.43 -9.25 -0.70
C SER A 153 0.73 -10.49 0.14
N ARG A 154 2.00 -10.82 0.24
CA ARG A 154 2.51 -11.97 1.00
C ARG A 154 3.63 -11.50 1.89
N ASN A 155 3.47 -11.69 3.19
CA ASN A 155 4.48 -11.33 4.18
C ASN A 155 4.76 -12.54 5.07
N LEU A 156 6.02 -12.71 5.41
CA LEU A 156 6.50 -13.70 6.38
C LEU A 156 7.54 -13.02 7.26
N ALA A 157 7.39 -13.09 8.57
CA ALA A 157 8.34 -12.51 9.48
C ALA A 157 8.69 -13.46 10.62
N PHE A 158 9.97 -13.40 11.04
CA PHE A 158 10.48 -14.02 12.23
C PHE A 158 10.97 -12.92 13.15
N PHE A 159 10.70 -13.03 14.44
CA PHE A 159 11.13 -12.04 15.42
C PHE A 159 11.54 -12.70 16.73
N ALA A 160 12.48 -12.07 17.39
CA ALA A 160 12.94 -12.49 18.71
C ALA A 160 13.30 -11.28 19.55
N SER A 161 13.11 -11.40 20.84
CA SER A 161 13.54 -10.44 21.86
C SER A 161 14.11 -11.18 23.03
N ALA A 162 15.24 -10.70 23.54
CA ALA A 162 15.91 -11.23 24.73
C ALA A 162 16.21 -10.07 25.69
N THR A 163 15.73 -10.19 26.92
CA THR A 163 16.05 -9.23 27.99
C THR A 163 16.76 -9.98 29.12
N TYR A 164 17.88 -9.45 29.55
CA TYR A 164 18.62 -9.90 30.71
C TYR A 164 18.72 -8.78 31.71
N SER A 165 18.39 -9.07 32.95
CA SER A 165 18.56 -8.15 34.08
C SER A 165 19.42 -8.80 35.17
N TYR A 166 20.46 -8.11 35.59
CA TYR A 166 21.32 -8.49 36.71
C TYR A 166 21.07 -7.59 37.92
N LYS A 167 20.55 -8.17 38.99
CA LYS A 167 20.22 -7.49 40.27
C LYS A 167 19.26 -6.30 40.12
N GLY A 168 18.54 -6.15 38.98
CA GLY A 168 17.84 -4.92 38.70
C GLY A 168 18.73 -3.73 38.31
N LEU A 169 20.03 -3.84 38.50
CA LEU A 169 21.05 -2.79 38.25
C LEU A 169 21.31 -2.60 36.76
N TYR A 170 21.65 -3.69 36.09
CA TYR A 170 22.04 -3.68 34.68
C TYR A 170 21.01 -4.44 33.90
N ILE A 171 20.44 -3.80 32.90
CA ILE A 171 19.45 -4.39 32.02
C ILE A 171 19.94 -4.28 30.57
N ILE A 172 19.99 -5.40 29.87
CA ILE A 172 20.32 -5.46 28.45
C ILE A 172 19.12 -6.06 27.72
N ASN A 173 18.73 -5.41 26.64
CA ASN A 173 17.68 -5.91 25.75
C ASN A 173 18.22 -5.97 24.32
N ALA A 174 17.94 -7.07 23.63
CA ALA A 174 18.21 -7.24 22.21
C ALA A 174 16.93 -7.70 21.52
N THR A 175 16.54 -7.03 20.46
CA THR A 175 15.41 -7.39 19.62
C THR A 175 15.85 -7.53 18.17
N GLY A 176 15.27 -8.46 17.45
CA GLY A 176 15.52 -8.65 16.05
C GLY A 176 14.27 -9.09 15.32
N ARG A 177 14.11 -8.61 14.08
CA ARG A 177 13.05 -9.00 13.17
C ARG A 177 13.62 -9.23 11.78
N TYR A 178 13.26 -10.33 11.18
CA TYR A 178 13.62 -10.67 9.81
C TYR A 178 12.34 -10.90 9.01
N GLU A 179 12.01 -9.96 8.13
CA GLU A 179 10.74 -9.92 7.43
C GLU A 179 10.92 -10.04 5.93
N GLY A 180 10.19 -10.97 5.31
CA GLY A 180 10.11 -11.15 3.87
C GLY A 180 8.78 -10.68 3.32
N SER A 181 8.83 -10.02 2.15
CA SER A 181 7.63 -9.59 1.42
C SER A 181 7.81 -9.78 -0.07
N ASN A 182 6.71 -10.01 -0.78
CA ASN A 182 6.71 -10.06 -2.25
C ASN A 182 6.67 -8.67 -2.90
N ARG A 183 6.61 -7.59 -2.10
CA ARG A 183 6.40 -6.22 -2.59
C ARG A 183 7.55 -5.69 -3.45
N LEU A 184 8.80 -5.97 -3.08
CA LEU A 184 9.98 -5.48 -3.82
C LEU A 184 10.52 -6.47 -4.87
N GLY A 185 9.65 -7.29 -5.44
CA GLY A 185 10.02 -8.20 -6.52
C GLY A 185 10.77 -9.45 -6.09
N ARG A 186 11.65 -9.99 -6.97
CA ARG A 186 12.30 -11.29 -6.78
C ARG A 186 13.70 -11.24 -6.18
N SER A 187 14.34 -10.08 -6.11
CA SER A 187 15.67 -9.94 -5.52
C SER A 187 15.64 -10.36 -4.04
N ARG A 188 16.56 -11.24 -3.65
CA ARG A 188 16.66 -11.70 -2.25
C ARG A 188 17.01 -10.54 -1.31
N ALA A 189 17.89 -9.65 -1.73
CA ALA A 189 18.30 -8.48 -0.95
C ALA A 189 17.16 -7.48 -0.73
N ALA A 190 16.29 -7.31 -1.73
CA ALA A 190 15.12 -6.44 -1.63
C ALA A 190 13.94 -7.09 -0.90
N ARG A 191 13.84 -8.42 -0.93
CA ARG A 191 12.72 -9.16 -0.35
C ARG A 191 12.79 -9.28 1.15
N TRP A 192 14.00 -9.49 1.70
CA TRP A 192 14.21 -9.77 3.12
C TRP A 192 14.83 -8.58 3.84
N LEU A 193 14.17 -8.12 4.89
CA LEU A 193 14.47 -6.93 5.66
C LEU A 193 14.88 -7.32 7.09
N PRO A 194 16.16 -7.27 7.43
CA PRO A 194 16.60 -7.40 8.80
C PRO A 194 16.50 -6.05 9.53
N THR A 195 15.83 -6.02 10.66
CA THR A 195 15.82 -4.90 11.60
C THR A 195 16.18 -5.39 12.98
N TRP A 196 16.87 -4.58 13.77
CA TRP A 196 17.29 -4.96 15.12
C TRP A 196 17.52 -3.74 16.00
N ASN A 197 17.44 -3.96 17.30
CA ASN A 197 17.77 -2.98 18.33
C ASN A 197 18.52 -3.68 19.46
N ILE A 198 19.56 -3.03 19.95
CA ILE A 198 20.24 -3.40 21.20
C ILE A 198 20.18 -2.20 22.13
N SER A 199 19.73 -2.40 23.34
CA SER A 199 19.63 -1.35 24.36
C SER A 199 20.13 -1.83 25.69
N GLY A 200 20.68 -0.89 26.45
CA GLY A 200 21.12 -1.10 27.83
C GLY A 200 20.57 -0.03 28.76
N ALA A 201 20.27 -0.41 29.96
CA ALA A 201 19.95 0.50 31.05
C ALA A 201 20.78 0.19 32.29
N TRP A 202 21.24 1.24 32.93
CA TRP A 202 21.92 1.19 34.21
C TRP A 202 21.15 1.98 35.25
N ASN A 203 20.59 1.26 36.22
CA ASN A 203 19.84 1.82 37.35
C ASN A 203 20.82 2.21 38.46
N THR A 204 21.46 3.35 38.34
CA THR A 204 22.48 3.81 39.29
C THR A 204 21.94 4.05 40.69
N HIS A 205 20.64 4.35 40.82
CA HIS A 205 20.00 4.51 42.13
C HIS A 205 19.92 3.23 42.96
N GLU A 206 20.08 2.05 42.36
CA GLU A 206 20.13 0.76 43.03
C GLU A 206 21.57 0.38 43.48
N GLU A 207 22.58 1.17 43.08
CA GLU A 207 23.97 0.97 43.55
C GLU A 207 24.15 1.48 44.96
N SER A 208 24.86 0.71 45.82
CA SER A 208 25.07 1.08 47.21
C SER A 208 25.77 2.43 47.39
N TRP A 209 26.80 2.70 46.58
CA TRP A 209 27.54 3.96 46.64
C TRP A 209 26.69 5.17 46.26
N PHE A 210 25.76 5.01 45.32
CA PHE A 210 24.88 6.08 44.92
C PHE A 210 23.82 6.37 45.98
N ASN A 211 23.30 5.32 46.60
CA ASN A 211 22.30 5.42 47.64
C ASN A 211 22.89 6.08 48.91
N ASP A 212 24.12 5.75 49.25
CA ASP A 212 24.80 6.32 50.43
C ASP A 212 25.08 7.83 50.29
N ILE A 213 25.31 8.31 49.07
CA ILE A 213 25.74 9.70 48.82
C ILE A 213 24.54 10.59 48.39
N PHE A 214 23.65 10.07 47.57
CA PHE A 214 22.69 10.88 46.80
C PHE A 214 21.22 10.61 47.12
N SER A 215 20.86 9.64 47.97
CA SER A 215 19.49 9.22 48.24
C SER A 215 18.60 10.32 48.85
N GLU A 216 19.18 11.33 49.50
CA GLU A 216 18.43 12.45 50.07
C GLU A 216 17.87 13.36 48.97
N VAL A 217 18.58 13.48 47.84
CA VAL A 217 18.23 14.41 46.75
C VAL A 217 17.60 13.65 45.58
N PHE A 218 18.22 12.56 45.17
CA PHE A 218 17.81 11.75 44.03
C PHE A 218 17.05 10.51 44.48
N SER A 219 15.84 10.37 44.02
CA SER A 219 15.01 9.20 44.30
C SER A 219 15.09 8.14 43.19
N ASN A 220 15.49 8.54 42.00
CA ASN A 220 15.72 7.67 40.86
C ASN A 220 16.84 8.24 40.00
N ALA A 221 17.69 7.38 39.45
CA ALA A 221 18.68 7.73 38.44
C ALA A 221 18.92 6.51 37.55
N THR A 222 18.56 6.63 36.26
CA THR A 222 18.77 5.57 35.29
C THR A 222 19.36 6.16 34.01
N PHE A 223 20.45 5.55 33.54
CA PHE A 223 21.07 5.87 32.26
C PHE A 223 20.70 4.79 31.25
N LYS A 224 20.37 5.24 30.06
CA LYS A 224 19.91 4.37 28.94
C LYS A 224 20.72 4.67 27.70
N ALA A 225 21.02 3.63 26.94
CA ALA A 225 21.61 3.76 25.62
C ALA A 225 20.99 2.71 24.71
N SER A 226 20.75 3.06 23.44
CA SER A 226 20.30 2.10 22.45
C SER A 226 20.90 2.38 21.07
N TYR A 227 21.13 1.30 20.33
CA TYR A 227 21.54 1.36 18.95
C TYR A 227 20.67 0.43 18.12
N SER A 228 20.15 0.94 17.01
CA SER A 228 19.22 0.21 16.18
C SER A 228 19.50 0.37 14.69
N LEU A 229 19.12 -0.66 13.94
CA LEU A 229 18.93 -0.64 12.50
C LEU A 229 17.43 -0.76 12.23
N THR A 230 16.86 0.30 11.70
CA THR A 230 15.52 0.30 11.11
C THR A 230 15.63 0.36 9.59
N ALA A 231 14.60 -0.06 8.93
CA ALA A 231 14.62 -0.09 7.47
C ALA A 231 13.21 0.12 6.90
N ASP A 232 13.13 0.85 5.78
CA ASP A 232 11.89 1.12 5.07
C ASP A 232 11.97 0.61 3.62
N ARG A 233 10.86 0.10 3.12
CA ARG A 233 10.71 -0.38 1.74
C ARG A 233 10.41 0.74 0.75
N GLY A 234 10.25 1.97 1.22
CA GLY A 234 9.86 3.10 0.42
C GLY A 234 8.39 3.05 -0.05
N PRO A 235 7.99 4.01 -0.86
CA PRO A 235 6.61 4.13 -1.34
C PRO A 235 6.22 2.98 -2.28
N GLU A 236 4.90 2.75 -2.43
CA GLU A 236 4.35 1.61 -3.18
C GLU A 236 4.68 1.61 -4.69
N PHE A 237 4.94 2.78 -5.25
CA PHE A 237 5.30 2.91 -6.67
C PHE A 237 6.76 2.53 -6.97
N VAL A 238 7.63 2.45 -5.96
CA VAL A 238 9.02 2.02 -6.11
C VAL A 238 9.10 0.53 -5.78
N SER A 239 8.62 -0.31 -6.66
CA SER A 239 8.43 -1.71 -6.27
C SER A 239 9.11 -2.75 -7.15
N ASN A 240 9.75 -2.35 -8.26
CA ASN A 240 10.12 -3.34 -9.25
C ASN A 240 11.61 -3.52 -9.40
N SER A 241 12.08 -4.68 -8.95
CA SER A 241 13.44 -5.15 -9.22
C SER A 241 13.59 -5.80 -10.61
N LYS A 242 12.51 -5.79 -11.43
CA LYS A 242 12.48 -6.29 -12.81
C LYS A 242 11.69 -5.35 -13.69
N ALA A 243 12.04 -5.31 -14.97
CA ALA A 243 11.31 -4.54 -15.97
C ALA A 243 9.83 -4.95 -16.01
N ILE A 244 8.94 -3.96 -16.05
CA ILE A 244 7.52 -4.17 -16.31
C ILE A 244 7.25 -3.94 -17.77
N ILE A 245 6.77 -4.98 -18.42
CA ILE A 245 6.33 -4.95 -19.81
C ILE A 245 4.80 -4.90 -19.84
N LYS A 246 4.25 -3.94 -20.56
CA LYS A 246 2.81 -3.80 -20.80
C LYS A 246 2.53 -3.91 -22.29
N SER A 247 1.32 -4.37 -22.60
CA SER A 247 0.77 -4.31 -23.95
C SER A 247 -0.11 -3.10 -24.12
N ASN A 248 -0.09 -2.51 -25.29
CA ASN A 248 -1.05 -1.49 -25.73
C ASN A 248 -1.38 -1.67 -27.21
N ASN A 249 -2.41 -0.98 -27.67
CA ASN A 249 -2.71 -0.84 -29.09
C ASN A 249 -2.21 0.55 -29.52
N PRO A 250 -1.09 0.63 -30.27
CA PRO A 250 -0.59 1.91 -30.73
C PRO A 250 -1.61 2.55 -31.69
N TRP A 251 -1.81 3.85 -31.54
CA TRP A 251 -2.59 4.61 -32.48
C TRP A 251 -1.91 4.66 -33.85
N ARG A 252 -2.67 4.35 -34.91
CA ARG A 252 -2.21 4.47 -36.29
C ARG A 252 -3.27 5.12 -37.13
N PRO A 253 -2.99 6.24 -37.80
CA PRO A 253 -4.00 7.02 -38.52
C PRO A 253 -4.58 6.30 -39.74
N THR A 254 -3.97 5.23 -40.24
CA THR A 254 -4.34 4.55 -41.48
C THR A 254 -4.49 3.04 -41.33
N ALA A 255 -4.52 2.50 -40.13
CA ALA A 255 -4.57 1.05 -39.92
C ALA A 255 -6.00 0.56 -39.74
N ASN A 256 -6.51 -0.22 -40.68
CA ASN A 256 -7.77 -0.95 -40.54
C ASN A 256 -7.70 -2.13 -39.59
N VAL A 257 -6.51 -2.49 -39.08
CA VAL A 257 -6.26 -3.60 -38.18
C VAL A 257 -5.57 -3.07 -36.93
N ALA A 258 -6.18 -3.32 -35.78
CA ALA A 258 -5.54 -3.01 -34.52
C ALA A 258 -4.34 -3.95 -34.29
N GLU A 259 -3.19 -3.36 -34.13
CA GLU A 259 -1.96 -4.06 -33.76
C GLU A 259 -1.77 -3.95 -32.25
N SER A 260 -1.29 -5.02 -31.62
CA SER A 260 -0.81 -4.93 -30.25
C SER A 260 0.70 -4.70 -30.24
N ALA A 261 1.15 -3.81 -29.38
CA ALA A 261 2.57 -3.57 -29.14
C ALA A 261 2.93 -3.89 -27.69
N LEU A 262 4.18 -4.25 -27.46
CA LEU A 262 4.75 -4.37 -26.13
C LEU A 262 5.69 -3.20 -25.90
N TYR A 263 5.60 -2.59 -24.73
CA TYR A 263 6.52 -1.54 -24.31
C TYR A 263 6.99 -1.76 -22.87
N ILE A 264 8.17 -1.30 -22.56
CA ILE A 264 8.71 -1.31 -21.21
C ILE A 264 8.11 -0.12 -20.47
N ALA A 265 7.20 -0.39 -19.54
CA ALA A 265 6.58 0.64 -18.72
C ALA A 265 7.49 1.10 -17.58
N GLU A 266 8.31 0.20 -17.05
CA GLU A 266 9.28 0.50 -16.00
C GLU A 266 10.56 -0.31 -16.27
N LEU A 267 11.71 0.34 -16.11
CA LEU A 267 13.01 -0.30 -16.27
C LEU A 267 13.32 -1.19 -15.06
N GLU A 268 14.17 -2.20 -15.30
CA GLU A 268 14.70 -3.03 -14.23
C GLU A 268 15.64 -2.21 -13.34
N ASN A 269 15.49 -2.37 -12.02
CA ASN A 269 16.46 -1.96 -11.01
C ASN A 269 16.83 -3.18 -10.15
N SER A 270 17.86 -3.90 -10.59
CA SER A 270 18.34 -5.10 -9.90
C SER A 270 18.99 -4.82 -8.54
N GLU A 271 19.43 -3.58 -8.32
CA GLU A 271 20.04 -3.11 -7.06
C GLU A 271 19.02 -2.51 -6.10
N LEU A 272 17.75 -2.50 -6.48
CA LEU A 272 16.70 -2.02 -5.59
C LEU A 272 16.73 -2.77 -4.27
N THR A 273 16.88 -2.02 -3.19
CA THR A 273 16.86 -2.49 -1.81
C THR A 273 16.08 -1.49 -0.95
N TYR A 274 15.96 -1.79 0.31
CA TYR A 274 15.31 -0.91 1.28
C TYR A 274 16.27 0.14 1.82
N GLU A 275 15.72 1.27 2.24
CA GLU A 275 16.45 2.31 2.96
C GLU A 275 16.83 1.81 4.35
N LYS A 276 18.06 2.06 4.77
CA LYS A 276 18.59 1.69 6.10
C LYS A 276 18.82 2.94 6.92
N LYS A 277 18.26 2.96 8.12
CA LYS A 277 18.48 4.01 9.10
C LYS A 277 19.14 3.40 10.33
N HIS A 278 20.35 3.90 10.65
CA HIS A 278 21.04 3.61 11.91
C HIS A 278 20.71 4.72 12.90
N GLU A 279 20.34 4.34 14.11
CA GLU A 279 19.93 5.29 15.14
C GLU A 279 20.60 4.96 16.47
N LEU A 280 21.25 5.95 17.06
CA LEU A 280 21.89 5.87 18.36
C LEU A 280 21.17 6.84 19.30
N ASN A 281 20.66 6.34 20.41
CA ASN A 281 19.96 7.14 21.41
C ASN A 281 20.62 7.00 22.77
N PHE A 282 20.68 8.12 23.48
CA PHE A 282 21.05 8.19 24.89
C PHE A 282 19.92 8.87 25.66
N GLY A 283 19.64 8.39 26.84
CA GLY A 283 18.60 8.93 27.71
C GLY A 283 18.95 8.78 29.18
N THR A 284 18.43 9.69 29.98
CA THR A 284 18.54 9.64 31.45
C THR A 284 17.17 9.92 32.05
N ASP A 285 16.79 9.11 33.03
CA ASP A 285 15.61 9.35 33.86
C ASP A 285 16.12 9.67 35.29
N ILE A 286 15.80 10.87 35.75
CA ILE A 286 16.25 11.35 37.07
C ILE A 286 15.03 11.84 37.85
N GLY A 287 14.80 11.21 39.01
CA GLY A 287 13.74 11.60 39.93
C GLY A 287 14.31 12.33 41.14
N PHE A 288 13.68 13.41 41.56
CA PHE A 288 14.09 14.20 42.71
C PHE A 288 13.01 14.17 43.81
N ILE A 289 13.47 14.33 45.05
CA ILE A 289 12.58 14.58 46.22
C ILE A 289 11.44 13.56 46.28
N LYS A 290 11.79 12.25 46.45
CA LYS A 290 10.83 11.14 46.48
C LYS A 290 9.88 11.09 45.26
N ASN A 291 10.45 11.30 44.06
CA ASN A 291 9.72 11.33 42.78
C ASN A 291 8.64 12.40 42.68
N ARG A 292 8.76 13.50 43.41
CA ARG A 292 7.86 14.65 43.24
C ARG A 292 8.15 15.47 41.97
N ILE A 293 9.37 15.36 41.46
CA ILE A 293 9.85 15.99 40.24
C ILE A 293 10.60 14.92 39.43
N ASN A 294 10.18 14.68 38.19
CA ASN A 294 10.84 13.79 37.22
C ASN A 294 11.23 14.57 35.98
#